data_93f8cbaf987368737c5714c6a97c45ee
#
_entry.id   93f8cbaf987368737c5714c6a97c45ee
#
_cell.length_a   1.000
_cell.length_b   1.000
_cell.length_c   1.000
_cell.angle_alpha   90.00
_cell.angle_beta   90.00
_cell.angle_gamma   90.00
#
_symmetry.space_group_name_H-M   'P 1'
#
loop_
_entity.id
_entity.type
_entity.pdbx_description
1 polymer ?
#
loop_
_entity_poly.entity_id
_entity_poly.type
_entity_poly.pdbx_seq_one_letter_code
_entity_poly.pdbx_strand_id
1 'polypeptide(L)'
;INNDLKNIKDQHKYKDSLSHRKLGVHYSEIINNLLNKNNIKKENISAIGMHGQTVSHTKKDNQTISIQIGCPKTLSEKTNIRVVSDFRQDDIENGGEGAPLAPLFHDYVFNKLGAKRAIVNIGGISNISFLTSNNNSLYGFDSGPGNTLIDSWVKDKYNLDYDISGNIAKSHNCIDQLLKNFMMDKYFHAKFPKSTSTEYFSREWLSENLKLLKHNYNDGDVLSTLTNLTAFSIIQGIADNYKNCDEIYVCGGGAFNKTIITEMELAARKRFSKQIILDTTNSLGV
;
A
#
# COMPACT_ATOMS: atom_id res chain seq x y z
N ILE A 1 15.07 13.26 11.07
CA ILE A 1 13.62 13.31 10.83
C ILE A 1 12.90 12.30 11.75
N ASN A 2 13.30 11.03 11.81
CA ASN A 2 12.57 10.01 12.61
C ASN A 2 12.60 10.23 14.13
N ASN A 3 13.62 10.86 14.70
CA ASN A 3 13.69 11.10 16.15
C ASN A 3 12.83 12.28 16.61
N ASP A 4 12.63 13.28 15.76
CA ASP A 4 11.78 14.44 16.07
C ASP A 4 10.28 14.10 15.95
N LEU A 5 9.92 13.09 15.15
CA LEU A 5 8.53 12.73 14.85
C LEU A 5 7.87 11.90 15.96
N LYS A 6 8.63 11.14 16.75
CA LYS A 6 8.08 10.30 17.83
C LYS A 6 7.42 11.09 18.97
N ASN A 7 7.70 12.39 19.08
CA ASN A 7 7.21 13.23 20.16
C ASN A 7 6.04 14.16 19.78
N ILE A 8 5.58 14.13 18.53
CA ILE A 8 4.52 15.02 18.05
C ILE A 8 3.16 14.30 18.22
N LYS A 9 2.54 14.46 19.40
CA LYS A 9 1.18 13.96 19.68
C LYS A 9 0.07 15.02 19.50
N ASP A 10 0.43 16.27 19.17
CA ASP A 10 -0.48 17.41 19.12
C ASP A 10 -0.55 17.95 17.70
N GLN A 11 -1.75 17.94 17.09
CA GLN A 11 -2.00 18.40 15.72
C GLN A 11 -1.51 19.83 15.45
N HIS A 12 -1.58 20.71 16.44
CA HIS A 12 -1.19 22.11 16.27
C HIS A 12 0.33 22.33 16.28
N LYS A 13 1.07 21.50 16.99
CA LYS A 13 2.54 21.62 17.12
C LYS A 13 3.32 21.13 15.91
N TYR A 14 2.75 20.25 15.08
CA TYR A 14 3.49 19.75 13.91
C TYR A 14 3.58 20.78 12.78
N LYS A 15 2.56 21.63 12.58
CA LYS A 15 2.54 22.68 11.54
C LYS A 15 3.66 23.73 11.74
N ASP A 16 4.13 23.88 12.97
CA ASP A 16 5.25 24.77 13.32
C ASP A 16 6.59 24.04 13.41
N SER A 17 6.61 22.73 13.24
CA SER A 17 7.82 21.92 13.39
C SER A 17 8.85 22.20 12.28
N LEU A 18 10.12 22.12 12.67
CA LEU A 18 11.24 22.24 11.72
C LEU A 18 11.17 21.15 10.64
N SER A 19 10.75 19.94 11.01
CA SER A 19 10.60 18.80 10.08
C SER A 19 9.52 19.05 9.03
N HIS A 20 8.41 19.68 9.40
CA HIS A 20 7.35 20.08 8.47
C HIS A 20 7.88 21.02 7.39
N ARG A 21 8.63 22.06 7.78
CA ARG A 21 9.23 23.04 6.85
C ARG A 21 10.35 22.42 6.01
N LYS A 22 11.26 21.66 6.63
CA LYS A 22 12.36 20.99 5.92
C LYS A 22 11.86 20.05 4.82
N LEU A 23 10.78 19.32 5.08
CA LEU A 23 10.19 18.44 4.09
C LEU A 23 9.57 19.22 2.92
N GLY A 24 8.92 20.36 3.19
CA GLY A 24 8.46 21.28 2.14
C GLY A 24 9.58 21.81 1.26
N VAL A 25 10.73 22.14 1.86
CA VAL A 25 11.95 22.53 1.11
C VAL A 25 12.44 21.39 0.25
N HIS A 26 12.57 20.20 0.81
CA HIS A 26 13.05 19.03 0.09
C HIS A 26 12.16 18.68 -1.11
N TYR A 27 10.83 18.72 -0.94
CA TYR A 27 9.91 18.54 -2.07
C TYR A 27 10.09 19.59 -3.15
N SER A 28 10.34 20.87 -2.77
CA SER A 28 10.59 21.94 -3.74
C SER A 28 11.86 21.72 -4.57
N GLU A 29 12.91 21.19 -3.95
CA GLU A 29 14.16 20.85 -4.63
C GLU A 29 13.95 19.72 -5.64
N ILE A 30 13.23 18.65 -5.25
CA ILE A 30 12.91 17.53 -6.13
C ILE A 30 12.10 18.03 -7.34
N ILE A 31 11.06 18.84 -7.11
CA ILE A 31 10.20 19.34 -8.19
C ILE A 31 10.96 20.27 -9.12
N ASN A 32 11.72 21.21 -8.60
CA ASN A 32 12.52 22.12 -9.44
C ASN A 32 13.54 21.34 -10.28
N ASN A 33 14.20 20.34 -9.70
CA ASN A 33 15.12 19.46 -10.42
C ASN A 33 14.41 18.66 -11.53
N LEU A 34 13.21 18.14 -11.26
CA LEU A 34 12.40 17.40 -12.23
C LEU A 34 12.02 18.29 -13.41
N LEU A 35 11.52 19.50 -13.14
CA LEU A 35 11.13 20.46 -14.17
C LEU A 35 12.32 20.86 -15.04
N ASN A 36 13.44 21.18 -14.41
CA ASN A 36 14.68 21.57 -15.12
C ASN A 36 15.21 20.43 -15.98
N LYS A 37 15.29 19.19 -15.43
CA LYS A 37 15.79 18.01 -16.15
C LYS A 37 14.98 17.68 -17.40
N ASN A 38 13.68 17.97 -17.37
CA ASN A 38 12.76 17.67 -18.47
C ASN A 38 12.41 18.90 -19.31
N ASN A 39 13.06 20.06 -19.07
CA ASN A 39 12.78 21.32 -19.76
C ASN A 39 11.29 21.73 -19.69
N ILE A 40 10.62 21.43 -18.56
CA ILE A 40 9.22 21.80 -18.34
C ILE A 40 9.17 23.17 -17.68
N LYS A 41 8.46 24.11 -18.32
CA LYS A 41 8.23 25.44 -17.75
C LYS A 41 7.18 25.33 -16.63
N LYS A 42 7.43 26.01 -15.50
CA LYS A 42 6.52 26.00 -14.35
C LYS A 42 5.12 26.55 -14.67
N GLU A 43 5.03 27.47 -15.63
CA GLU A 43 3.78 28.05 -16.10
C GLU A 43 2.86 27.01 -16.78
N ASN A 44 3.42 25.89 -17.24
CA ASN A 44 2.68 24.78 -17.81
C ASN A 44 2.13 23.81 -16.76
N ILE A 45 2.44 24.05 -15.47
CA ILE A 45 1.97 23.22 -14.36
C ILE A 45 0.79 23.90 -13.68
N SER A 46 -0.39 23.29 -13.75
CA SER A 46 -1.61 23.83 -13.17
C SER A 46 -1.57 23.84 -11.64
N ALA A 47 -1.06 22.78 -11.05
CA ALA A 47 -0.89 22.64 -9.59
C ALA A 47 0.03 21.46 -9.25
N ILE A 48 0.54 21.47 -8.00
CA ILE A 48 1.22 20.35 -7.36
C ILE A 48 0.23 19.73 -6.37
N GLY A 49 -0.10 18.45 -6.53
CA GLY A 49 -0.78 17.68 -5.50
C GLY A 49 0.21 17.20 -4.44
N MET A 50 0.03 17.58 -3.18
CA MET A 50 0.93 17.20 -2.09
C MET A 50 0.18 16.50 -0.96
N HIS A 51 0.33 15.18 -0.87
CA HIS A 51 -0.21 14.40 0.25
C HIS A 51 0.58 14.65 1.55
N GLY A 52 1.88 14.92 1.44
CA GLY A 52 2.79 14.97 2.58
C GLY A 52 3.17 13.58 3.10
N GLN A 53 3.90 13.53 4.21
CA GLN A 53 4.27 12.30 4.90
C GLN A 53 3.36 12.09 6.10
N THR A 54 2.60 11.00 6.12
CA THR A 54 1.77 10.64 7.27
C THR A 54 2.65 10.23 8.45
N VAL A 55 2.47 10.90 9.58
CA VAL A 55 3.19 10.62 10.82
C VAL A 55 2.28 10.05 11.90
N SER A 56 0.97 10.22 11.75
CA SER A 56 -0.04 9.61 12.60
C SER A 56 -1.35 9.45 11.84
N HIS A 57 -2.02 8.33 12.05
CA HIS A 57 -3.39 8.09 11.63
C HIS A 57 -4.04 7.19 12.67
N THR A 58 -4.86 7.76 13.54
CA THR A 58 -5.45 7.07 14.70
C THR A 58 -6.92 7.44 14.85
N LYS A 59 -7.69 6.54 15.45
CA LYS A 59 -9.07 6.80 15.84
C LYS A 59 -9.15 6.86 17.36
N LYS A 60 -9.61 7.97 17.90
CA LYS A 60 -9.81 8.16 19.34
C LYS A 60 -11.19 8.77 19.56
N ASP A 61 -11.97 8.20 20.49
CA ASP A 61 -13.30 8.69 20.87
C ASP A 61 -14.24 8.95 19.66
N ASN A 62 -14.23 8.02 18.68
CA ASN A 62 -14.93 8.12 17.39
C ASN A 62 -14.47 9.29 16.48
N GLN A 63 -13.38 9.95 16.81
CA GLN A 63 -12.77 10.95 15.94
C GLN A 63 -11.50 10.39 15.29
N THR A 64 -11.41 10.53 13.99
CA THR A 64 -10.20 10.19 13.23
C THR A 64 -9.24 11.37 13.28
N ILE A 65 -8.00 11.11 13.69
CA ILE A 65 -6.90 12.07 13.71
C ILE A 65 -5.86 11.60 12.70
N SER A 66 -5.62 12.39 11.67
CA SER A 66 -4.63 12.09 10.64
C SER A 66 -3.66 13.26 10.49
N ILE A 67 -2.38 13.00 10.67
CA ILE A 67 -1.35 14.06 10.65
C ILE A 67 -0.36 13.76 9.52
N GLN A 68 -0.28 14.70 8.57
CA GLN A 68 0.71 14.71 7.51
C GLN A 68 1.65 15.90 7.72
N ILE A 69 2.96 15.65 7.52
CA ILE A 69 3.98 16.69 7.50
C ILE A 69 4.46 16.94 6.07
N GLY A 70 5.01 18.13 5.85
CA GLY A 70 5.38 18.70 4.55
C GLY A 70 4.63 20.00 4.37
N CYS A 71 5.34 21.15 4.43
CA CYS A 71 4.72 22.47 4.42
C CYS A 71 4.28 22.88 3.00
N PRO A 72 2.97 22.93 2.69
CA PRO A 72 2.49 23.31 1.37
C PRO A 72 2.82 24.77 1.03
N LYS A 73 2.80 25.64 2.03
CA LYS A 73 3.17 27.06 1.87
C LYS A 73 4.63 27.18 1.42
N THR A 74 5.55 26.51 2.11
CA THR A 74 6.97 26.52 1.75
C THR A 74 7.20 25.96 0.34
N LEU A 75 6.48 24.86 -0.01
CA LEU A 75 6.56 24.27 -1.33
C LEU A 75 6.08 25.25 -2.41
N SER A 76 4.92 25.89 -2.22
CA SER A 76 4.36 26.86 -3.17
C SER A 76 5.27 28.08 -3.34
N GLU A 77 5.78 28.66 -2.24
CA GLU A 77 6.69 29.79 -2.28
C GLU A 77 7.99 29.50 -3.04
N LYS A 78 8.57 28.31 -2.86
CA LYS A 78 9.86 27.92 -3.48
C LYS A 78 9.74 27.46 -4.93
N THR A 79 8.59 26.94 -5.34
CA THR A 79 8.35 26.52 -6.73
C THR A 79 7.66 27.61 -7.55
N ASN A 80 6.95 28.51 -6.89
CA ASN A 80 6.02 29.47 -7.50
C ASN A 80 4.91 28.77 -8.31
N ILE A 81 4.45 27.59 -7.81
CA ILE A 81 3.35 26.81 -8.38
C ILE A 81 2.29 26.63 -7.29
N ARG A 82 1.01 26.65 -7.69
CA ARG A 82 -0.10 26.35 -6.77
C ARG A 82 0.07 24.95 -6.18
N VAL A 83 -0.19 24.81 -4.86
CA VAL A 83 -0.17 23.52 -4.17
C VAL A 83 -1.58 23.18 -3.67
N VAL A 84 -2.03 21.96 -3.90
CA VAL A 84 -3.23 21.37 -3.34
C VAL A 84 -2.79 20.32 -2.33
N SER A 85 -3.27 20.41 -1.10
CA SER A 85 -2.83 19.55 0.03
C SER A 85 -3.99 19.25 0.97
N ASP A 86 -3.68 18.61 2.10
CA ASP A 86 -4.61 18.31 3.20
C ASP A 86 -5.76 17.34 2.83
N PHE A 87 -5.60 16.53 1.77
CA PHE A 87 -6.63 15.63 1.25
C PHE A 87 -7.31 14.76 2.31
N ARG A 88 -6.56 14.25 3.31
CA ARG A 88 -7.11 13.43 4.39
C ARG A 88 -7.92 14.24 5.38
N GLN A 89 -7.46 15.44 5.67
CA GLN A 89 -8.15 16.34 6.58
C GLN A 89 -9.48 16.80 5.97
N ASP A 90 -9.48 17.16 4.69
CA ASP A 90 -10.68 17.55 3.96
C ASP A 90 -11.72 16.42 3.95
N ASP A 91 -11.30 15.16 3.77
CA ASP A 91 -12.20 14.01 3.83
C ASP A 91 -12.79 13.82 5.24
N ILE A 92 -11.95 13.94 6.29
CA ILE A 92 -12.39 13.83 7.69
C ILE A 92 -13.39 14.94 8.03
N GLU A 93 -13.14 16.18 7.63
CA GLU A 93 -14.03 17.33 7.89
C GLU A 93 -15.39 17.18 7.18
N ASN A 94 -15.42 16.42 6.08
CA ASN A 94 -16.65 16.06 5.37
C ASN A 94 -17.26 14.73 5.84
N GLY A 95 -16.84 14.19 6.97
CA GLY A 95 -17.43 13.00 7.61
C GLY A 95 -16.80 11.67 7.16
N GLY A 96 -15.72 11.70 6.41
CA GLY A 96 -14.94 10.52 6.03
C GLY A 96 -13.94 10.09 7.11
N GLU A 97 -13.19 9.03 6.84
CA GLU A 97 -12.17 8.46 7.74
C GLU A 97 -10.75 8.92 7.37
N GLY A 98 -10.59 9.75 6.33
CA GLY A 98 -9.29 10.22 5.83
C GLY A 98 -8.45 9.13 5.15
N ALA A 99 -8.94 7.90 5.12
CA ALA A 99 -8.33 6.74 4.47
C ALA A 99 -9.33 5.60 4.30
N PRO A 100 -9.22 4.77 3.23
CA PRO A 100 -8.33 4.97 2.09
C PRO A 100 -8.85 6.03 1.11
N LEU A 101 -7.95 6.83 0.51
CA LEU A 101 -8.29 7.79 -0.56
C LEU A 101 -7.95 7.23 -1.96
N ALA A 102 -7.09 6.22 -2.02
CA ALA A 102 -6.71 5.58 -3.28
C ALA A 102 -7.89 5.07 -4.11
N PRO A 103 -8.98 4.51 -3.54
CA PRO A 103 -10.11 4.07 -4.33
C PRO A 103 -10.74 5.15 -5.21
N LEU A 104 -10.81 6.41 -4.76
CA LEU A 104 -11.32 7.53 -5.56
C LEU A 104 -10.46 7.80 -6.81
N PHE A 105 -9.13 7.78 -6.63
CA PHE A 105 -8.20 7.92 -7.74
C PHE A 105 -8.25 6.73 -8.68
N HIS A 106 -8.30 5.52 -8.13
CA HIS A 106 -8.40 4.29 -8.92
C HIS A 106 -9.68 4.27 -9.76
N ASP A 107 -10.81 4.73 -9.19
CA ASP A 107 -12.07 4.82 -9.91
C ASP A 107 -11.97 5.82 -11.07
N TYR A 108 -11.43 7.00 -10.81
CA TYR A 108 -11.26 8.03 -11.84
C TYR A 108 -10.39 7.58 -13.01
N VAL A 109 -9.28 6.87 -12.71
CA VAL A 109 -8.28 6.50 -13.73
C VAL A 109 -8.58 5.16 -14.41
N PHE A 110 -9.05 4.18 -13.65
CA PHE A 110 -9.12 2.78 -14.08
C PHE A 110 -10.53 2.26 -14.27
N ASN A 111 -11.58 3.01 -13.93
CA ASN A 111 -12.95 2.53 -14.11
C ASN A 111 -13.26 2.35 -15.61
N LYS A 112 -13.92 1.23 -15.90
CA LYS A 112 -14.35 0.89 -17.26
C LYS A 112 -15.76 0.38 -17.23
N LEU A 113 -16.62 1.00 -18.01
CA LEU A 113 -18.03 0.60 -18.11
C LEU A 113 -18.14 -0.88 -18.50
N GLY A 114 -18.91 -1.63 -17.73
CA GLY A 114 -19.16 -3.06 -17.96
C GLY A 114 -18.09 -4.01 -17.45
N ALA A 115 -16.96 -3.52 -16.92
CA ALA A 115 -15.92 -4.35 -16.31
C ALA A 115 -15.94 -4.24 -14.77
N LYS A 116 -15.77 -5.37 -14.10
CA LYS A 116 -15.61 -5.45 -12.64
C LYS A 116 -14.14 -5.61 -12.31
N ARG A 117 -13.50 -4.47 -11.97
CA ARG A 117 -12.06 -4.39 -11.73
C ARG A 117 -11.73 -4.33 -10.26
N ALA A 118 -10.67 -5.01 -9.87
CA ALA A 118 -9.98 -4.79 -8.61
C ALA A 118 -8.60 -4.18 -8.91
N ILE A 119 -8.30 -3.05 -8.28
CA ILE A 119 -6.97 -2.45 -8.31
C ILE A 119 -6.30 -2.78 -6.97
N VAL A 120 -5.12 -3.39 -7.06
CA VAL A 120 -4.34 -3.84 -5.91
C VAL A 120 -3.07 -3.02 -5.84
N ASN A 121 -2.90 -2.25 -4.76
CA ASN A 121 -1.63 -1.59 -4.48
C ASN A 121 -0.84 -2.43 -3.47
N ILE A 122 0.32 -2.93 -3.88
CA ILE A 122 1.23 -3.69 -3.03
C ILE A 122 2.38 -2.78 -2.57
N GLY A 123 2.15 -2.09 -1.45
CA GLY A 123 3.17 -1.36 -0.70
C GLY A 123 3.74 -2.20 0.45
N GLY A 124 4.06 -1.59 1.59
CA GLY A 124 4.38 -2.32 2.83
C GLY A 124 3.18 -3.16 3.28
N ILE A 125 2.00 -2.57 3.29
CA ILE A 125 0.69 -3.22 3.37
C ILE A 125 0.09 -3.26 1.98
N SER A 126 -0.65 -4.32 1.65
CA SER A 126 -1.41 -4.41 0.41
C SER A 126 -2.86 -3.98 0.62
N ASN A 127 -3.38 -3.17 -0.31
CA ASN A 127 -4.77 -2.74 -0.28
C ASN A 127 -5.46 -2.97 -1.63
N ILE A 128 -6.76 -3.14 -1.57
CA ILE A 128 -7.60 -3.45 -2.73
C ILE A 128 -8.66 -2.36 -2.87
N SER A 129 -8.86 -1.88 -4.09
CA SER A 129 -9.97 -1.01 -4.47
C SER A 129 -10.88 -1.75 -5.44
N PHE A 130 -12.17 -1.81 -5.17
CA PHE A 130 -13.15 -2.43 -6.03
C PHE A 130 -13.85 -1.38 -6.88
N LEU A 131 -13.74 -1.50 -8.20
CA LEU A 131 -14.34 -0.58 -9.16
C LEU A 131 -15.60 -1.22 -9.73
N THR A 132 -16.72 -0.57 -9.52
CA THR A 132 -18.03 -1.03 -10.03
C THR A 132 -18.55 -0.04 -11.07
N SER A 133 -19.20 -0.54 -12.10
CA SER A 133 -19.80 0.31 -13.16
C SER A 133 -20.91 1.24 -12.67
N ASN A 134 -21.44 1.00 -11.48
CA ASN A 134 -22.47 1.81 -10.86
C ASN A 134 -21.86 2.58 -9.70
N ASN A 135 -21.75 3.88 -9.81
CA ASN A 135 -21.16 4.85 -8.87
C ASN A 135 -21.62 4.77 -7.39
N ASN A 136 -22.38 3.76 -7.00
CA ASN A 136 -23.00 3.70 -5.68
C ASN A 136 -22.19 2.94 -4.61
N SER A 137 -21.01 2.38 -4.92
CA SER A 137 -20.27 1.58 -3.95
C SER A 137 -18.78 1.48 -4.26
N LEU A 138 -18.10 2.63 -4.27
CA LEU A 138 -16.64 2.61 -4.26
C LEU A 138 -16.16 2.21 -2.87
N TYR A 139 -15.46 1.10 -2.76
CA TYR A 139 -14.91 0.65 -1.49
C TYR A 139 -13.57 -0.06 -1.67
N GLY A 140 -12.79 -0.05 -0.62
CA GLY A 140 -11.51 -0.71 -0.56
C GLY A 140 -11.13 -1.05 0.87
N PHE A 141 -10.17 -1.92 1.04
CA PHE A 141 -9.64 -2.31 2.34
C PHE A 141 -8.22 -2.87 2.23
N ASP A 142 -7.53 -2.99 3.36
CA ASP A 142 -6.22 -3.63 3.41
C ASP A 142 -6.40 -5.15 3.42
N SER A 143 -5.76 -5.83 2.48
CA SER A 143 -5.85 -7.30 2.38
C SER A 143 -4.93 -8.02 3.37
N GLY A 144 -3.82 -7.38 3.76
CA GLY A 144 -2.81 -7.94 4.65
C GLY A 144 -1.42 -7.36 4.40
N PRO A 145 -0.36 -8.05 4.82
CA PRO A 145 0.99 -7.61 4.55
C PRO A 145 1.27 -7.64 3.05
N GLY A 146 1.90 -6.57 2.55
CA GLY A 146 2.47 -6.52 1.22
C GLY A 146 3.94 -6.91 1.26
N ASN A 147 4.83 -5.94 1.00
CA ASN A 147 6.27 -6.18 1.02
C ASN A 147 6.90 -6.11 2.42
N THR A 148 6.19 -5.63 3.45
CA THR A 148 6.84 -5.31 4.75
C THR A 148 7.53 -6.50 5.38
N LEU A 149 6.89 -7.68 5.41
CA LEU A 149 7.49 -8.90 5.98
C LEU A 149 8.57 -9.47 5.06
N ILE A 150 8.36 -9.41 3.74
CA ILE A 150 9.30 -9.86 2.71
C ILE A 150 10.60 -9.06 2.83
N ASP A 151 10.53 -7.73 2.75
CA ASP A 151 11.70 -6.85 2.79
C ASP A 151 12.42 -6.94 4.13
N SER A 152 11.66 -7.00 5.23
CA SER A 152 12.22 -7.18 6.58
C SER A 152 13.00 -8.50 6.71
N TRP A 153 12.47 -9.60 6.15
CA TRP A 153 13.13 -10.91 6.16
C TRP A 153 14.38 -10.92 5.28
N VAL A 154 14.26 -10.37 4.09
CA VAL A 154 15.39 -10.25 3.12
C VAL A 154 16.51 -9.40 3.71
N LYS A 155 16.17 -8.31 4.40
CA LYS A 155 17.17 -7.47 5.08
C LYS A 155 17.89 -8.23 6.18
N ASP A 156 17.14 -8.99 6.99
CA ASP A 156 17.68 -9.73 8.13
C ASP A 156 18.56 -10.92 7.70
N LYS A 157 18.11 -11.69 6.70
CA LYS A 157 18.73 -12.97 6.33
C LYS A 157 19.73 -12.89 5.18
N TYR A 158 19.56 -11.94 4.27
CA TYR A 158 20.37 -11.81 3.05
C TYR A 158 21.13 -10.48 2.98
N ASN A 159 20.88 -9.56 3.92
CA ASN A 159 21.45 -8.20 3.91
C ASN A 159 21.16 -7.43 2.61
N LEU A 160 20.03 -7.69 2.00
CA LEU A 160 19.51 -7.00 0.83
C LEU A 160 18.33 -6.09 1.24
N ASP A 161 18.00 -5.10 0.44
CA ASP A 161 16.87 -4.21 0.75
C ASP A 161 15.53 -4.81 0.33
N TYR A 162 15.50 -5.65 -0.70
CA TYR A 162 14.33 -6.38 -1.19
C TYR A 162 14.74 -7.58 -2.07
N ASP A 163 13.82 -8.52 -2.31
CA ASP A 163 14.01 -9.66 -3.23
C ASP A 163 13.74 -9.22 -4.68
N ILE A 164 14.79 -8.98 -5.43
CA ILE A 164 14.71 -8.50 -6.83
C ILE A 164 13.89 -9.46 -7.68
N SER A 165 12.75 -8.97 -8.19
CA SER A 165 11.78 -9.75 -8.98
C SER A 165 11.26 -11.01 -8.29
N GLY A 166 11.46 -11.18 -6.99
CA GLY A 166 11.09 -12.37 -6.23
C GLY A 166 11.97 -13.61 -6.52
N ASN A 167 13.20 -13.40 -6.97
CA ASN A 167 14.06 -14.49 -7.45
C ASN A 167 14.49 -15.45 -6.34
N ILE A 168 14.70 -14.96 -5.11
CA ILE A 168 15.04 -15.81 -3.97
C ILE A 168 13.83 -16.66 -3.61
N ALA A 169 12.67 -16.04 -3.42
CA ALA A 169 11.43 -16.72 -3.11
C ALA A 169 11.08 -17.79 -4.17
N LYS A 170 11.26 -17.48 -5.46
CA LYS A 170 10.98 -18.38 -6.59
C LYS A 170 11.82 -19.67 -6.55
N SER A 171 13.04 -19.61 -6.03
CA SER A 171 13.96 -20.77 -5.98
C SER A 171 13.74 -21.68 -4.78
N HIS A 172 12.75 -21.37 -3.95
CA HIS A 172 12.44 -22.08 -2.71
C HIS A 172 10.97 -22.50 -2.64
N ASN A 173 10.62 -23.33 -1.65
CA ASN A 173 9.29 -23.88 -1.53
C ASN A 173 8.48 -23.18 -0.45
N CYS A 174 7.18 -23.01 -0.67
CA CYS A 174 6.27 -22.55 0.36
C CYS A 174 6.10 -23.63 1.45
N ILE A 175 6.19 -23.23 2.70
CA ILE A 175 5.91 -24.09 3.87
C ILE A 175 4.40 -24.05 4.13
N ASP A 176 3.67 -25.05 3.64
CA ASP A 176 2.20 -25.10 3.74
C ASP A 176 1.68 -24.92 5.17
N GLN A 177 2.35 -25.52 6.16
CA GLN A 177 1.94 -25.39 7.57
C GLN A 177 2.10 -23.95 8.07
N LEU A 178 3.15 -23.26 7.66
CA LEU A 178 3.39 -21.86 8.04
C LEU A 178 2.36 -20.95 7.39
N LEU A 179 2.08 -21.13 6.10
CA LEU A 179 1.06 -20.38 5.41
C LEU A 179 -0.33 -20.56 6.04
N LYS A 180 -0.67 -21.81 6.43
CA LYS A 180 -1.90 -22.09 7.18
C LYS A 180 -1.94 -21.37 8.51
N ASN A 181 -0.84 -21.39 9.27
CA ASN A 181 -0.74 -20.69 10.57
C ASN A 181 -0.95 -19.17 10.37
N PHE A 182 -0.31 -18.56 9.39
CA PHE A 182 -0.51 -17.15 9.06
C PHE A 182 -1.98 -16.84 8.78
N MET A 183 -2.61 -17.65 7.95
CA MET A 183 -4.01 -17.43 7.52
C MET A 183 -5.03 -17.72 8.65
N MET A 184 -4.62 -18.31 9.78
CA MET A 184 -5.46 -18.44 10.99
C MET A 184 -5.54 -17.14 11.79
N ASP A 185 -4.70 -16.14 11.49
CA ASP A 185 -4.78 -14.85 12.17
C ASP A 185 -6.16 -14.22 11.99
N LYS A 186 -6.70 -13.69 13.10
CA LYS A 186 -8.04 -13.06 13.16
C LYS A 186 -8.24 -11.97 12.12
N TYR A 187 -7.17 -11.29 11.70
CA TYR A 187 -7.24 -10.23 10.71
C TYR A 187 -7.80 -10.73 9.37
N PHE A 188 -7.35 -11.91 8.91
CA PHE A 188 -7.81 -12.46 7.62
C PHE A 188 -9.28 -12.89 7.64
N HIS A 189 -9.83 -13.17 8.83
CA HIS A 189 -11.24 -13.53 9.03
C HIS A 189 -12.14 -12.33 9.36
N ALA A 190 -11.56 -11.15 9.59
CA ALA A 190 -12.32 -9.94 9.87
C ALA A 190 -13.13 -9.52 8.65
N LYS A 191 -14.39 -9.11 8.91
CA LYS A 191 -15.27 -8.58 7.88
C LYS A 191 -14.79 -7.21 7.43
N PHE A 192 -15.06 -6.91 6.17
CA PHE A 192 -14.94 -5.59 5.56
C PHE A 192 -15.95 -4.60 6.20
N PRO A 193 -15.60 -3.30 6.39
CA PRO A 193 -14.29 -2.69 6.13
C PRO A 193 -13.24 -3.03 7.18
N LYS A 194 -11.99 -3.19 6.76
CA LYS A 194 -10.87 -3.46 7.64
C LYS A 194 -9.60 -2.78 7.17
N SER A 195 -8.75 -2.37 8.11
CA SER A 195 -7.42 -1.81 7.85
C SER A 195 -6.38 -2.44 8.77
N THR A 196 -5.13 -2.37 8.39
CA THR A 196 -4.00 -2.88 9.16
C THR A 196 -2.77 -1.99 9.00
N SER A 197 -1.69 -2.37 9.66
CA SER A 197 -0.44 -1.61 9.61
C SER A 197 0.78 -2.51 9.62
N THR A 198 1.94 -1.93 9.35
CA THR A 198 3.24 -2.61 9.44
C THR A 198 3.61 -2.97 10.88
N GLU A 199 3.04 -2.27 11.87
CA GLU A 199 3.22 -2.56 13.28
C GLU A 199 2.43 -3.82 13.69
N TYR A 200 1.26 -4.08 13.06
CA TYR A 200 0.50 -5.31 13.29
C TYR A 200 1.24 -6.51 12.70
N PHE A 201 1.58 -6.47 11.41
CA PHE A 201 2.37 -7.50 10.73
C PHE A 201 3.88 -7.22 10.91
N SER A 202 4.32 -7.33 12.16
CA SER A 202 5.68 -7.01 12.60
C SER A 202 6.61 -8.23 12.55
N ARG A 203 7.89 -8.00 12.87
CA ARG A 203 8.87 -9.08 13.04
C ARG A 203 8.50 -10.00 14.22
N GLU A 204 7.91 -9.44 15.25
CA GLU A 204 7.43 -10.18 16.42
C GLU A 204 6.30 -11.14 16.02
N TRP A 205 5.31 -10.63 15.25
CA TRP A 205 4.24 -11.45 14.69
C TRP A 205 4.80 -12.62 13.86
N LEU A 206 5.78 -12.36 12.99
CA LEU A 206 6.43 -13.42 12.20
C LEU A 206 7.15 -14.43 13.10
N SER A 207 7.92 -13.94 14.09
CA SER A 207 8.67 -14.79 15.01
C SER A 207 7.76 -15.73 15.82
N GLU A 208 6.61 -15.24 16.27
CA GLU A 208 5.62 -16.05 16.98
C GLU A 208 5.08 -17.19 16.11
N ASN A 209 4.77 -16.91 14.86
CA ASN A 209 4.32 -17.93 13.91
C ASN A 209 5.41 -18.98 13.59
N LEU A 210 6.66 -18.54 13.44
CA LEU A 210 7.79 -19.45 13.20
C LEU A 210 8.02 -20.41 14.36
N LYS A 211 7.82 -19.98 15.62
CA LYS A 211 7.93 -20.84 16.80
C LYS A 211 6.92 -22.00 16.81
N LEU A 212 5.82 -21.89 16.06
CA LEU A 212 4.82 -22.95 15.95
C LEU A 212 5.24 -24.08 15.00
N LEU A 213 6.30 -23.89 14.22
CA LEU A 213 6.84 -24.94 13.35
C LEU A 213 7.58 -25.98 14.18
N LYS A 214 7.26 -27.25 13.94
CA LYS A 214 7.91 -28.40 14.63
C LYS A 214 9.21 -28.86 13.98
N HIS A 215 9.52 -28.36 12.80
CA HIS A 215 10.67 -28.80 12.01
C HIS A 215 11.56 -27.61 11.66
N ASN A 216 12.83 -27.90 11.40
CA ASN A 216 13.75 -26.90 10.88
C ASN A 216 13.28 -26.45 9.48
N TYR A 217 13.46 -25.18 9.21
CA TYR A 217 13.17 -24.53 7.94
C TYR A 217 14.41 -23.79 7.44
N ASN A 218 14.53 -23.58 6.14
CA ASN A 218 15.52 -22.67 5.61
C ASN A 218 14.93 -21.27 5.37
N ASP A 219 15.80 -20.27 5.35
CA ASP A 219 15.36 -18.87 5.25
C ASP A 219 14.67 -18.57 3.91
N GLY A 220 15.02 -19.27 2.83
CA GLY A 220 14.41 -19.10 1.53
C GLY A 220 12.99 -19.67 1.47
N ASP A 221 12.72 -20.77 2.17
CA ASP A 221 11.35 -21.33 2.24
C ASP A 221 10.42 -20.42 3.06
N VAL A 222 10.94 -19.78 4.11
CA VAL A 222 10.19 -18.74 4.83
C VAL A 222 9.87 -17.57 3.90
N LEU A 223 10.86 -17.08 3.14
CA LEU A 223 10.66 -15.99 2.19
C LEU A 223 9.63 -16.35 1.12
N SER A 224 9.71 -17.57 0.56
CA SER A 224 8.70 -18.10 -0.37
C SER A 224 7.31 -18.10 0.26
N THR A 225 7.20 -18.52 1.54
CA THR A 225 5.93 -18.54 2.27
C THR A 225 5.37 -17.14 2.50
N LEU A 226 6.21 -16.15 2.84
CA LEU A 226 5.79 -14.75 2.98
C LEU A 226 5.29 -14.16 1.65
N THR A 227 5.95 -14.51 0.55
CA THR A 227 5.54 -14.13 -0.80
C THR A 227 4.17 -14.73 -1.15
N ASN A 228 3.97 -16.00 -0.82
CA ASN A 228 2.69 -16.68 -0.98
C ASN A 228 1.60 -16.09 -0.08
N LEU A 229 1.92 -15.69 1.16
CA LEU A 229 0.97 -15.03 2.06
C LEU A 229 0.43 -13.74 1.44
N THR A 230 1.31 -12.88 0.91
CA THR A 230 0.92 -11.65 0.22
C THR A 230 -0.03 -11.95 -0.94
N ALA A 231 0.36 -12.85 -1.84
CA ALA A 231 -0.45 -13.21 -3.00
C ALA A 231 -1.81 -13.82 -2.59
N PHE A 232 -1.80 -14.75 -1.64
CA PHE A 232 -2.98 -15.47 -1.20
C PHE A 232 -3.98 -14.56 -0.48
N SER A 233 -3.51 -13.70 0.43
CA SER A 233 -4.38 -12.77 1.18
C SER A 233 -5.08 -11.77 0.25
N ILE A 234 -4.40 -11.30 -0.79
CA ILE A 234 -4.97 -10.43 -1.82
C ILE A 234 -6.09 -11.16 -2.57
N ILE A 235 -5.79 -12.32 -3.14
CA ILE A 235 -6.75 -13.07 -3.97
C ILE A 235 -7.93 -13.56 -3.15
N GLN A 236 -7.70 -14.00 -1.90
CA GLN A 236 -8.78 -14.36 -0.98
C GLN A 236 -9.66 -13.13 -0.70
N GLY A 237 -9.06 -11.99 -0.39
CA GLY A 237 -9.80 -10.75 -0.14
C GLY A 237 -10.70 -10.35 -1.31
N ILE A 238 -10.20 -10.49 -2.55
CA ILE A 238 -11.00 -10.22 -3.75
C ILE A 238 -12.11 -11.27 -3.91
N ALA A 239 -11.79 -12.55 -3.84
CA ALA A 239 -12.75 -13.63 -4.06
C ALA A 239 -13.90 -13.62 -3.05
N ASP A 240 -13.62 -13.31 -1.79
CA ASP A 240 -14.62 -13.28 -0.71
C ASP A 240 -15.55 -12.06 -0.81
N ASN A 241 -15.05 -10.93 -1.30
CA ASN A 241 -15.79 -9.67 -1.31
C ASN A 241 -16.26 -9.23 -2.71
N TYR A 242 -15.65 -9.74 -3.79
CA TYR A 242 -15.95 -9.35 -5.16
C TYR A 242 -15.98 -10.56 -6.11
N LYS A 243 -16.91 -11.50 -5.84
CA LYS A 243 -17.03 -12.80 -6.53
C LYS A 243 -17.10 -12.73 -8.05
N ASN A 244 -17.62 -11.63 -8.59
CA ASN A 244 -17.76 -11.43 -10.05
C ASN A 244 -16.62 -10.57 -10.64
N CYS A 245 -15.47 -10.47 -9.97
CA CYS A 245 -14.32 -9.77 -10.51
C CYS A 245 -13.93 -10.33 -11.88
N ASP A 246 -13.64 -9.46 -12.84
CA ASP A 246 -13.22 -9.83 -14.20
C ASP A 246 -11.72 -9.57 -14.38
N GLU A 247 -11.25 -8.46 -13.82
CA GLU A 247 -9.91 -7.96 -14.07
C GLU A 247 -9.26 -7.53 -12.74
N ILE A 248 -8.00 -7.90 -12.53
CA ILE A 248 -7.17 -7.50 -11.39
C ILE A 248 -5.94 -6.80 -11.93
N TYR A 249 -5.71 -5.56 -11.53
CA TYR A 249 -4.52 -4.81 -11.90
C TYR A 249 -3.71 -4.46 -10.67
N VAL A 250 -2.40 -4.72 -10.75
CA VAL A 250 -1.48 -4.54 -9.61
C VAL A 250 -0.61 -3.32 -9.84
N CYS A 251 -0.49 -2.46 -8.81
CA CYS A 251 0.42 -1.33 -8.74
C CYS A 251 1.24 -1.36 -7.45
N GLY A 252 2.06 -0.33 -7.24
CA GLY A 252 2.98 -0.24 -6.10
C GLY A 252 4.26 -1.05 -6.31
N GLY A 253 5.15 -1.05 -5.31
CA GLY A 253 6.46 -1.71 -5.40
C GLY A 253 6.38 -3.21 -5.65
N GLY A 254 5.35 -3.88 -5.10
CA GLY A 254 5.14 -5.31 -5.28
C GLY A 254 4.75 -5.72 -6.70
N ALA A 255 4.29 -4.80 -7.55
CA ALA A 255 4.03 -5.07 -8.97
C ALA A 255 5.29 -5.50 -9.74
N PHE A 256 6.48 -5.11 -9.25
CA PHE A 256 7.77 -5.53 -9.82
C PHE A 256 8.26 -6.90 -9.33
N ASN A 257 7.62 -7.46 -8.32
CA ASN A 257 7.93 -8.81 -7.82
C ASN A 257 7.16 -9.85 -8.64
N LYS A 258 7.82 -10.40 -9.65
CA LYS A 258 7.23 -11.37 -10.58
C LYS A 258 6.72 -12.63 -9.88
N THR A 259 7.31 -13.01 -8.75
CA THR A 259 6.89 -14.19 -7.99
C THR A 259 5.56 -13.94 -7.29
N ILE A 260 5.36 -12.75 -6.70
CA ILE A 260 4.03 -12.36 -6.17
C ILE A 260 2.97 -12.44 -7.27
N ILE A 261 3.24 -11.87 -8.46
CA ILE A 261 2.28 -11.88 -9.57
C ILE A 261 1.95 -13.33 -10.00
N THR A 262 2.96 -14.19 -10.16
CA THR A 262 2.77 -15.60 -10.50
C THR A 262 1.94 -16.34 -9.43
N GLU A 263 2.23 -16.13 -8.14
CA GLU A 263 1.46 -16.77 -7.07
C GLU A 263 0.02 -16.23 -6.98
N MET A 264 -0.20 -14.94 -7.30
CA MET A 264 -1.56 -14.38 -7.43
C MET A 264 -2.33 -15.05 -8.58
N GLU A 265 -1.69 -15.27 -9.74
CA GLU A 265 -2.32 -15.98 -10.87
C GLU A 265 -2.70 -17.41 -10.47
N LEU A 266 -1.79 -18.14 -9.80
CA LEU A 266 -2.04 -19.49 -9.35
C LEU A 266 -3.18 -19.56 -8.32
N ALA A 267 -3.21 -18.62 -7.39
CA ALA A 267 -4.28 -18.51 -6.40
C ALA A 267 -5.62 -18.14 -7.06
N ALA A 268 -5.61 -17.23 -8.05
CA ALA A 268 -6.82 -16.82 -8.77
C ALA A 268 -7.44 -17.98 -9.55
N ARG A 269 -6.63 -18.80 -10.24
CA ARG A 269 -7.10 -20.01 -10.95
C ARG A 269 -7.78 -21.02 -10.03
N LYS A 270 -7.36 -21.08 -8.75
CA LYS A 270 -7.97 -21.99 -7.76
C LYS A 270 -9.25 -21.42 -7.13
N ARG A 271 -9.37 -20.09 -7.05
CA ARG A 271 -10.45 -19.42 -6.31
C ARG A 271 -11.62 -18.98 -7.18
N PHE A 272 -11.36 -18.59 -8.42
CA PHE A 272 -12.40 -18.12 -9.33
C PHE A 272 -12.83 -19.25 -10.27
N SER A 273 -14.13 -19.34 -10.54
CA SER A 273 -14.70 -20.30 -11.47
C SER A 273 -14.51 -19.92 -12.94
N LYS A 274 -14.01 -18.73 -13.21
CA LYS A 274 -13.72 -18.18 -14.53
C LYS A 274 -12.28 -17.69 -14.62
N GLN A 275 -11.79 -17.53 -15.82
CA GLN A 275 -10.49 -16.92 -16.05
C GLN A 275 -10.55 -15.42 -15.67
N ILE A 276 -9.61 -14.98 -14.83
CA ILE A 276 -9.42 -13.60 -14.43
C ILE A 276 -8.25 -13.03 -15.24
N ILE A 277 -8.40 -11.82 -15.76
CA ILE A 277 -7.28 -11.05 -16.28
C ILE A 277 -6.50 -10.51 -15.07
N LEU A 278 -5.23 -10.87 -14.96
CA LEU A 278 -4.34 -10.35 -13.93
C LEU A 278 -3.10 -9.75 -14.60
N ASP A 279 -2.87 -8.47 -14.39
CA ASP A 279 -1.74 -7.73 -14.97
C ASP A 279 -1.36 -6.56 -14.07
N THR A 280 -0.35 -5.80 -14.44
CA THR A 280 0.04 -4.56 -13.78
C THR A 280 -0.66 -3.35 -14.40
N THR A 281 -0.77 -2.24 -13.66
CA THR A 281 -1.37 -0.99 -14.17
C THR A 281 -0.60 -0.41 -15.37
N ASN A 282 0.66 -0.81 -15.58
CA ASN A 282 1.44 -0.41 -16.76
C ASN A 282 0.75 -0.81 -18.07
N SER A 283 0.03 -1.94 -18.10
CA SER A 283 -0.74 -2.36 -19.29
C SER A 283 -1.94 -1.46 -19.58
N LEU A 284 -2.34 -0.64 -18.60
CA LEU A 284 -3.38 0.38 -18.74
C LEU A 284 -2.81 1.77 -19.05
N GLY A 285 -1.48 1.89 -19.19
CA GLY A 285 -0.81 3.14 -19.56
C GLY A 285 -0.51 4.06 -18.36
N VAL A 286 -0.50 3.54 -17.14
CA VAL A 286 -0.28 4.32 -15.91
C VAL A 286 0.79 3.67 -15.05
#